data_097e58188e8e5628307bcf739127e886
#
_entry.id   097e58188e8e5628307bcf739127e886
#
_cell.length_a   1.000
_cell.length_b   1.000
_cell.length_c   1.000
_cell.angle_alpha   90.00
_cell.angle_beta   90.00
_cell.angle_gamma   90.00
#
_symmetry.space_group_name_H-M   'P 1'
#
loop_
_entity.id
_entity.type
_entity.pdbx_description
1 polymer ?
#
loop_
_entity_poly.entity_id
_entity_poly.type
_entity_poly.pdbx_seq_one_letter_code
_entity_poly.pdbx_strand_id
1 'polypeptide(L)'
;MTQNHNTIILAAGSSSHFLSDGSQISKLDFKICGQPLIEKIISTYQSGNTYLAAPDENVKLKINQNQIKCVLIENTKGALLSALIAIRDCDLDLPIFITPGDALVVEEQYKEFCSQSLRSNSEISLMVFDSQNPKFSYIRMRDEKLVEVCEKKVISSKATAGIFYFKSAHLFIECAEWAIMNNVQTKGLFFLAPALNYAVVKGLNPTLFQINEKDYYRYSTHDEAVASEERFRSENK
;
A
#
# COMPACT_ATOMS: atom_id res chain seq x y z
N MET A 1 13.56 21.76 1.85
CA MET A 1 13.15 21.43 0.48
C MET A 1 12.54 20.05 0.53
N THR A 2 11.28 19.90 0.18
CA THR A 2 10.64 18.57 0.05
C THR A 2 11.30 17.87 -1.14
N GLN A 3 11.97 16.75 -0.89
CA GLN A 3 12.59 15.95 -1.94
C GLN A 3 11.50 15.48 -2.89
N ASN A 4 11.67 15.72 -4.20
CA ASN A 4 10.68 15.31 -5.20
C ASN A 4 10.58 13.77 -5.23
N HIS A 5 9.37 13.22 -5.24
CA HIS A 5 9.10 11.79 -5.23
C HIS A 5 7.72 11.49 -5.85
N ASN A 6 7.49 10.23 -6.19
CA ASN A 6 6.21 9.73 -6.66
C ASN A 6 5.46 9.03 -5.52
N THR A 7 4.13 9.11 -5.53
CA THR A 7 3.24 8.31 -4.66
C THR A 7 2.18 7.64 -5.50
N ILE A 8 2.07 6.31 -5.41
CA ILE A 8 0.99 5.53 -6.03
C ILE A 8 0.03 5.06 -4.95
N ILE A 9 -1.23 5.45 -5.07
CA ILE A 9 -2.33 4.97 -4.22
C ILE A 9 -3.09 3.89 -4.98
N LEU A 10 -3.11 2.65 -4.47
CA LEU A 10 -3.71 1.50 -5.14
C LEU A 10 -5.17 1.31 -4.75
N ALA A 11 -6.08 2.01 -5.41
CA ALA A 11 -7.51 1.96 -5.16
C ALA A 11 -8.32 1.10 -6.16
N ALA A 12 -7.66 0.42 -7.12
CA ALA A 12 -8.31 -0.41 -8.14
C ALA A 12 -8.72 -1.82 -7.65
N GLY A 13 -8.59 -2.12 -6.35
CA GLY A 13 -8.99 -3.41 -5.78
C GLY A 13 -10.49 -3.63 -5.87
N SER A 14 -10.91 -4.89 -6.20
CA SER A 14 -12.32 -5.28 -6.27
C SER A 14 -13.08 -4.99 -4.97
N SER A 15 -14.31 -4.49 -5.11
CA SER A 15 -15.27 -4.35 -4.01
C SER A 15 -16.15 -5.60 -3.82
N SER A 16 -15.93 -6.69 -4.57
CA SER A 16 -16.80 -7.88 -4.54
C SER A 16 -16.96 -8.46 -3.13
N HIS A 17 -15.90 -8.59 -2.36
CA HIS A 17 -15.97 -9.08 -0.98
C HIS A 17 -16.68 -8.08 -0.06
N PHE A 18 -16.50 -6.79 -0.29
CA PHE A 18 -17.18 -5.74 0.48
C PHE A 18 -18.69 -5.76 0.25
N LEU A 19 -19.12 -5.98 -1.00
CA LEU A 19 -20.55 -6.08 -1.37
C LEU A 19 -21.18 -7.39 -0.91
N SER A 20 -20.44 -8.51 -0.94
CA SER A 20 -20.96 -9.82 -0.51
C SER A 20 -21.25 -9.87 0.99
N ASP A 21 -20.62 -9.02 1.79
CA ASP A 21 -20.82 -8.93 3.23
C ASP A 21 -22.07 -8.07 3.61
N GLY A 22 -22.93 -7.77 2.64
CA GLY A 22 -24.22 -7.09 2.85
C GLY A 22 -24.19 -5.57 2.63
N SER A 23 -23.05 -5.00 2.25
CA SER A 23 -22.96 -3.59 1.86
C SER A 23 -23.60 -3.37 0.47
N GLN A 24 -24.36 -2.29 0.32
CA GLN A 24 -24.90 -1.84 -0.98
C GLN A 24 -24.03 -0.74 -1.62
N ILE A 25 -22.96 -0.31 -0.94
CA ILE A 25 -22.07 0.76 -1.40
C ILE A 25 -20.70 0.20 -1.77
N SER A 26 -20.05 0.84 -2.72
CA SER A 26 -18.66 0.54 -3.05
C SER A 26 -17.75 0.76 -1.83
N LYS A 27 -16.72 -0.05 -1.68
CA LYS A 27 -15.69 0.09 -0.65
C LYS A 27 -15.15 1.53 -0.57
N LEU A 28 -14.89 2.16 -1.71
CA LEU A 28 -14.34 3.52 -1.78
C LEU A 28 -15.33 4.62 -1.35
N ASP A 29 -16.64 4.30 -1.36
CA ASP A 29 -17.72 5.20 -0.92
C ASP A 29 -18.10 4.99 0.54
N PHE A 30 -17.54 3.98 1.21
CA PHE A 30 -17.75 3.80 2.66
C PHE A 30 -17.35 5.07 3.42
N LYS A 31 -18.17 5.49 4.38
CA LYS A 31 -17.93 6.75 5.09
C LYS A 31 -17.19 6.56 6.40
N ILE A 32 -16.10 7.28 6.56
CA ILE A 32 -15.32 7.41 7.79
C ILE A 32 -15.57 8.81 8.35
N CYS A 33 -16.20 8.91 9.50
CA CYS A 33 -16.61 10.20 10.11
C CYS A 33 -17.33 11.14 9.11
N GLY A 34 -18.17 10.56 8.24
CA GLY A 34 -18.95 11.31 7.24
C GLY A 34 -18.26 11.55 5.90
N GLN A 35 -16.95 11.30 5.77
CA GLN A 35 -16.19 11.43 4.52
C GLN A 35 -16.06 10.08 3.81
N PRO A 36 -16.15 10.01 2.46
CA PRO A 36 -15.84 8.78 1.71
C PRO A 36 -14.42 8.28 1.98
N LEU A 37 -14.25 6.96 2.04
CA LEU A 37 -12.93 6.33 2.26
C LEU A 37 -11.89 6.84 1.26
N ILE A 38 -12.26 6.97 -0.02
CA ILE A 38 -11.32 7.44 -1.04
C ILE A 38 -10.78 8.84 -0.74
N GLU A 39 -11.61 9.75 -0.25
CA GLU A 39 -11.18 11.11 0.11
C GLU A 39 -10.22 11.06 1.31
N LYS A 40 -10.52 10.21 2.30
CA LYS A 40 -9.66 10.04 3.48
C LYS A 40 -8.32 9.39 3.12
N ILE A 41 -8.32 8.38 2.25
CA ILE A 41 -7.11 7.75 1.69
C ILE A 41 -6.23 8.79 1.00
N ILE A 42 -6.82 9.59 0.13
CA ILE A 42 -6.11 10.63 -0.60
C ILE A 42 -5.52 11.66 0.36
N SER A 43 -6.32 12.19 1.29
CA SER A 43 -5.84 13.19 2.25
C SER A 43 -4.69 12.68 3.12
N THR A 44 -4.67 11.39 3.44
CA THR A 44 -3.61 10.77 4.25
C THR A 44 -2.35 10.53 3.44
N TYR A 45 -2.45 10.04 2.19
CA TYR A 45 -1.30 9.54 1.43
C TYR A 45 -0.81 10.46 0.34
N GLN A 46 -1.54 11.53 0.01
CA GLN A 46 -1.12 12.47 -1.02
C GLN A 46 0.21 13.13 -0.63
N SER A 47 1.25 12.86 -1.40
CA SER A 47 2.58 13.46 -1.25
C SER A 47 3.35 13.41 -2.56
N GLY A 48 4.17 14.43 -2.82
CA GLY A 48 4.90 14.52 -4.09
C GLY A 48 4.00 14.47 -5.33
N ASN A 49 4.47 13.81 -6.39
CA ASN A 49 3.68 13.53 -7.58
C ASN A 49 2.73 12.36 -7.30
N THR A 50 1.45 12.61 -7.08
CA THR A 50 0.51 11.57 -6.66
C THR A 50 -0.29 11.00 -7.83
N TYR A 51 -0.30 9.67 -7.91
CA TYR A 51 -1.02 8.87 -8.91
C TYR A 51 -2.02 7.98 -8.19
N LEU A 52 -3.30 8.04 -8.61
CA LEU A 52 -4.35 7.19 -8.08
C LEU A 52 -4.67 6.10 -9.10
N ALA A 53 -4.34 4.86 -8.78
CA ALA A 53 -4.79 3.70 -9.53
C ALA A 53 -6.26 3.41 -9.19
N ALA A 54 -7.18 3.72 -10.10
CA ALA A 54 -8.62 3.66 -9.88
C ALA A 54 -9.31 2.64 -10.79
N PRO A 55 -10.40 1.97 -10.34
CA PRO A 55 -11.07 0.95 -11.13
C PRO A 55 -11.92 1.52 -12.26
N ASP A 56 -12.41 2.76 -12.15
CA ASP A 56 -13.30 3.39 -13.10
C ASP A 56 -13.24 4.92 -13.04
N GLU A 57 -13.90 5.59 -14.00
CA GLU A 57 -13.93 7.04 -14.09
C GLU A 57 -14.78 7.71 -13.01
N ASN A 58 -15.72 7.00 -12.37
CA ASN A 58 -16.53 7.60 -11.31
C ASN A 58 -15.67 7.99 -10.11
N VAL A 59 -14.61 7.23 -9.83
CA VAL A 59 -13.61 7.59 -8.82
C VAL A 59 -12.89 8.87 -9.21
N LYS A 60 -12.53 9.02 -10.48
CA LYS A 60 -11.89 10.23 -11.04
C LYS A 60 -12.74 11.49 -10.87
N LEU A 61 -14.06 11.38 -11.03
CA LEU A 61 -14.99 12.51 -10.90
C LEU A 61 -15.14 12.99 -9.45
N LYS A 62 -14.86 12.13 -8.47
CA LYS A 62 -15.01 12.42 -7.01
C LYS A 62 -13.81 13.14 -6.42
N ILE A 63 -12.68 13.20 -7.13
CA ILE A 63 -11.45 13.81 -6.64
C ILE A 63 -11.16 15.14 -7.34
N ASN A 64 -10.60 16.08 -6.57
CA ASN A 64 -10.10 17.33 -7.13
C ASN A 64 -8.84 17.05 -7.96
N GLN A 65 -8.98 17.07 -9.30
CA GLN A 65 -7.99 16.57 -10.27
C GLN A 65 -6.74 17.44 -10.41
N ASN A 66 -6.67 18.63 -9.77
CA ASN A 66 -5.58 19.57 -9.99
C ASN A 66 -4.24 19.12 -9.39
N GLN A 67 -4.23 18.11 -8.51
CA GLN A 67 -3.04 17.67 -7.79
C GLN A 67 -2.81 16.15 -7.87
N ILE A 68 -3.73 15.38 -8.48
CA ILE A 68 -3.66 13.91 -8.51
C ILE A 68 -3.92 13.43 -9.92
N LYS A 69 -3.00 12.63 -10.45
CA LYS A 69 -3.15 11.98 -11.74
C LYS A 69 -3.88 10.64 -11.55
N CYS A 70 -5.09 10.54 -12.09
CA CYS A 70 -5.86 9.31 -12.05
C CYS A 70 -5.45 8.38 -13.20
N VAL A 71 -5.03 7.16 -12.86
CA VAL A 71 -4.69 6.09 -13.79
C VAL A 71 -5.79 5.02 -13.72
N LEU A 72 -6.54 4.85 -14.79
CA LEU A 72 -7.58 3.84 -14.85
C LEU A 72 -6.97 2.44 -14.99
N ILE A 73 -7.34 1.56 -14.08
CA ILE A 73 -6.86 0.19 -14.00
C ILE A 73 -8.06 -0.75 -14.11
N GLU A 74 -8.13 -1.45 -15.20
CA GLU A 74 -9.06 -2.57 -15.36
C GLU A 74 -8.58 -3.80 -14.57
N ASN A 75 -9.35 -4.88 -14.55
CA ASN A 75 -9.05 -6.10 -13.81
C ASN A 75 -7.63 -6.61 -14.09
N THR A 76 -6.78 -6.54 -13.08
CA THR A 76 -5.43 -7.09 -13.12
C THR A 76 -5.33 -8.36 -12.26
N LYS A 77 -4.30 -9.17 -12.50
CA LYS A 77 -3.99 -10.32 -11.64
C LYS A 77 -3.22 -9.90 -10.38
N GLY A 78 -3.71 -8.86 -9.67
CA GLY A 78 -3.22 -8.46 -8.35
C GLY A 78 -2.56 -7.08 -8.29
N ALA A 79 -2.35 -6.61 -7.06
CA ALA A 79 -1.91 -5.26 -6.75
C ALA A 79 -0.54 -4.90 -7.37
N LEU A 80 0.36 -5.88 -7.52
CA LEU A 80 1.66 -5.69 -8.17
C LEU A 80 1.50 -5.23 -9.63
N LEU A 81 0.59 -5.87 -10.39
CA LEU A 81 0.35 -5.49 -11.78
C LEU A 81 -0.36 -4.15 -11.89
N SER A 82 -1.26 -3.84 -10.97
CA SER A 82 -1.90 -2.51 -10.90
C SER A 82 -0.85 -1.41 -10.66
N ALA A 83 0.10 -1.65 -9.75
CA ALA A 83 1.19 -0.71 -9.48
C ALA A 83 2.10 -0.53 -10.72
N LEU A 84 2.43 -1.61 -11.45
CA LEU A 84 3.22 -1.54 -12.69
C LEU A 84 2.52 -0.74 -13.81
N ILE A 85 1.18 -0.81 -13.88
CA ILE A 85 0.44 0.02 -14.84
C ILE A 85 0.50 1.49 -14.41
N ALA A 86 0.27 1.77 -13.12
CA ALA A 86 0.26 3.13 -12.61
C ALA A 86 1.63 3.83 -12.70
N ILE A 87 2.74 3.07 -12.57
CA ILE A 87 4.10 3.63 -12.62
C ILE A 87 4.51 4.14 -14.00
N ARG A 88 3.83 3.71 -15.07
CA ARG A 88 4.16 4.11 -16.46
C ARG A 88 4.12 5.62 -16.69
N ASP A 89 3.37 6.32 -15.86
CA ASP A 89 3.20 7.77 -15.92
C ASP A 89 4.12 8.52 -14.94
N CYS A 90 4.91 7.78 -14.14
CA CYS A 90 5.82 8.34 -13.14
C CYS A 90 7.18 8.71 -13.76
N ASP A 91 7.89 9.62 -13.09
CA ASP A 91 9.31 9.80 -13.30
C ASP A 91 10.06 8.63 -12.65
N LEU A 92 10.71 7.79 -13.44
CA LEU A 92 11.31 6.54 -13.00
C LEU A 92 12.58 6.72 -12.16
N ASP A 93 13.24 7.85 -12.26
CA ASP A 93 14.46 8.16 -11.50
C ASP A 93 14.14 8.65 -10.08
N LEU A 94 12.91 9.09 -9.84
CA LEU A 94 12.47 9.55 -8.53
C LEU A 94 12.16 8.39 -7.57
N PRO A 95 12.34 8.62 -6.25
CA PRO A 95 11.82 7.73 -5.23
C PRO A 95 10.31 7.52 -5.37
N ILE A 96 9.84 6.34 -4.97
CA ILE A 96 8.43 6.00 -5.04
C ILE A 96 7.90 5.42 -3.73
N PHE A 97 6.75 5.94 -3.31
CA PHE A 97 5.90 5.35 -2.28
C PHE A 97 4.74 4.62 -2.94
N ILE A 98 4.41 3.44 -2.45
CA ILE A 98 3.23 2.68 -2.88
C ILE A 98 2.39 2.41 -1.66
N THR A 99 1.12 2.84 -1.69
CA THR A 99 0.20 2.78 -0.55
C THR A 99 -1.09 2.04 -0.91
N PRO A 100 -1.76 1.41 0.05
CA PRO A 100 -3.03 0.74 -0.18
C PRO A 100 -4.17 1.76 -0.35
N GLY A 101 -5.18 1.42 -1.14
CA GLY A 101 -6.43 2.16 -1.28
C GLY A 101 -7.57 1.64 -0.40
N ASP A 102 -7.28 0.70 0.52
CA ASP A 102 -8.24 0.09 1.42
C ASP A 102 -7.71 -0.12 2.85
N ALA A 103 -6.71 0.65 3.20
CA ALA A 103 -6.21 0.75 4.57
C ALA A 103 -5.68 2.15 4.85
N LEU A 104 -5.76 2.58 6.10
CA LEU A 104 -5.22 3.84 6.59
C LEU A 104 -4.24 3.57 7.72
N VAL A 105 -3.29 4.47 7.87
CA VAL A 105 -2.46 4.64 9.08
C VAL A 105 -2.70 6.03 9.62
N VAL A 106 -2.30 6.27 10.87
CA VAL A 106 -2.29 7.62 11.44
C VAL A 106 -1.41 8.52 10.55
N GLU A 107 -1.93 9.68 10.15
CA GLU A 107 -1.32 10.55 9.15
C GLU A 107 0.11 10.98 9.55
N GLU A 108 0.33 11.25 10.82
CA GLU A 108 1.64 11.61 11.38
C GLU A 108 2.67 10.47 11.19
N GLN A 109 2.24 9.21 11.37
CA GLN A 109 3.08 8.03 11.14
C GLN A 109 3.48 7.91 9.68
N TYR A 110 2.55 8.19 8.75
CA TYR A 110 2.87 8.19 7.33
C TYR A 110 3.86 9.32 6.95
N LYS A 111 3.64 10.53 7.45
CA LYS A 111 4.55 11.66 7.21
C LYS A 111 5.95 11.39 7.76
N GLU A 112 6.04 10.79 8.94
CA GLU A 112 7.32 10.41 9.53
C GLU A 112 8.02 9.32 8.72
N PHE A 113 7.28 8.27 8.29
CA PHE A 113 7.79 7.24 7.40
C PHE A 113 8.36 7.84 6.11
N CYS A 114 7.62 8.72 5.44
CA CYS A 114 8.10 9.40 4.23
C CYS A 114 9.39 10.19 4.49
N SER A 115 9.40 10.97 5.57
CA SER A 115 10.56 11.80 5.94
C SER A 115 11.79 10.94 6.25
N GLN A 116 11.65 9.86 7.01
CA GLN A 116 12.76 8.96 7.33
C GLN A 116 13.25 8.21 6.09
N SER A 117 12.35 7.68 5.26
CA SER A 117 12.69 6.95 4.04
C SER A 117 13.48 7.81 3.05
N LEU A 118 13.05 9.05 2.82
CA LEU A 118 13.72 9.98 1.92
C LEU A 118 15.10 10.45 2.43
N ARG A 119 15.32 10.47 3.75
CA ARG A 119 16.60 10.88 4.35
C ARG A 119 17.56 9.70 4.54
N SER A 120 17.02 8.47 4.57
CA SER A 120 17.84 7.29 4.79
C SER A 120 18.65 6.93 3.53
N ASN A 121 19.73 6.17 3.72
CA ASN A 121 20.43 5.54 2.60
C ASN A 121 19.78 4.22 2.18
N SER A 122 18.61 3.87 2.74
CA SER A 122 17.92 2.64 2.42
C SER A 122 17.37 2.67 1.00
N GLU A 123 17.57 1.59 0.27
CA GLU A 123 17.01 1.44 -1.07
C GLU A 123 15.53 1.04 -1.02
N ILE A 124 15.12 0.36 0.07
CA ILE A 124 13.75 -0.09 0.32
C ILE A 124 13.40 0.20 1.77
N SER A 125 12.23 0.76 2.03
CA SER A 125 11.67 0.88 3.39
C SER A 125 10.24 0.33 3.43
N LEU A 126 9.87 -0.23 4.57
CA LEU A 126 8.59 -0.89 4.80
C LEU A 126 7.96 -0.40 6.09
N MET A 127 6.69 -0.07 6.06
CA MET A 127 5.93 0.14 7.29
C MET A 127 5.41 -1.20 7.79
N VAL A 128 5.70 -1.51 9.06
CA VAL A 128 5.37 -2.80 9.69
C VAL A 128 4.74 -2.63 11.06
N PHE A 129 4.01 -3.64 11.51
CA PHE A 129 3.47 -3.74 12.86
C PHE A 129 3.50 -5.19 13.35
N ASP A 130 3.37 -5.39 14.67
CA ASP A 130 3.34 -6.75 15.23
C ASP A 130 1.95 -7.35 15.08
N SER A 131 1.85 -8.54 14.48
CA SER A 131 0.59 -9.29 14.31
C SER A 131 0.85 -10.80 14.16
N GLN A 132 -0.23 -11.58 14.35
CA GLN A 132 -0.28 -13.02 14.07
C GLN A 132 -1.48 -13.37 13.16
N ASN A 133 -2.11 -12.34 12.56
CA ASN A 133 -3.29 -12.53 11.71
C ASN A 133 -2.87 -12.94 10.29
N PRO A 134 -3.23 -14.14 9.80
CA PRO A 134 -2.82 -14.63 8.48
C PRO A 134 -3.42 -13.87 7.29
N LYS A 135 -4.20 -12.83 7.54
CA LYS A 135 -4.70 -11.93 6.48
C LYS A 135 -3.63 -10.98 5.95
N PHE A 136 -2.51 -10.80 6.66
CA PHE A 136 -1.44 -9.88 6.30
C PHE A 136 -0.29 -10.55 5.54
N SER A 137 0.54 -9.74 4.92
CA SER A 137 1.86 -10.14 4.45
C SER A 137 2.87 -10.00 5.58
N TYR A 138 3.87 -10.86 5.61
CA TYR A 138 4.87 -10.91 6.66
C TYR A 138 6.28 -10.82 6.12
N ILE A 139 7.16 -10.16 6.87
CA ILE A 139 8.59 -10.06 6.59
C ILE A 139 9.38 -10.77 7.68
N ARG A 140 10.32 -11.64 7.29
CA ARG A 140 11.24 -12.29 8.23
C ARG A 140 12.65 -11.75 8.07
N MET A 141 13.15 -11.18 9.16
CA MET A 141 14.53 -10.72 9.27
C MET A 141 15.32 -11.69 10.15
N ARG A 142 16.62 -11.84 9.87
CA ARG A 142 17.61 -12.54 10.73
C ARG A 142 18.91 -11.75 10.69
N ASP A 143 19.43 -11.39 11.87
CA ASP A 143 20.67 -10.61 11.99
C ASP A 143 20.64 -9.36 11.08
N GLU A 144 19.53 -8.60 11.16
CA GLU A 144 19.26 -7.40 10.36
C GLU A 144 19.19 -7.63 8.84
N LYS A 145 19.21 -8.87 8.39
CA LYS A 145 19.10 -9.22 6.97
C LYS A 145 17.71 -9.72 6.63
N LEU A 146 17.22 -9.31 5.48
CA LEU A 146 16.00 -9.88 4.91
C LEU A 146 16.22 -11.34 4.54
N VAL A 147 15.33 -12.20 5.01
CA VAL A 147 15.35 -13.65 4.72
C VAL A 147 14.21 -14.06 3.80
N GLU A 148 13.01 -13.55 4.05
CA GLU A 148 11.80 -13.98 3.33
C GLU A 148 10.66 -12.96 3.50
N VAL A 149 9.85 -12.83 2.46
CA VAL A 149 8.56 -12.11 2.52
C VAL A 149 7.47 -13.03 1.99
N CYS A 150 6.40 -13.21 2.77
CA CYS A 150 5.27 -14.06 2.40
C CYS A 150 3.94 -13.31 2.46
N GLU A 151 3.07 -13.57 1.49
CA GLU A 151 1.69 -13.12 1.48
C GLU A 151 0.78 -14.11 2.20
N LYS A 152 -0.05 -13.62 3.12
CA LYS A 152 -1.08 -14.41 3.84
C LYS A 152 -0.55 -15.66 4.53
N LYS A 153 0.68 -15.60 5.02
CA LYS A 153 1.33 -16.67 5.78
C LYS A 153 2.18 -16.05 6.88
N VAL A 154 1.86 -16.39 8.12
CA VAL A 154 2.62 -15.93 9.30
C VAL A 154 3.97 -16.64 9.34
N ILE A 155 5.04 -15.91 9.07
CA ILE A 155 6.44 -16.40 9.08
C ILE A 155 7.29 -15.69 10.13
N SER A 156 6.73 -14.66 10.77
CA SER A 156 7.35 -13.86 11.82
C SER A 156 6.25 -13.09 12.58
N SER A 157 6.61 -12.22 13.52
CA SER A 157 5.67 -11.26 14.12
C SER A 157 5.49 -9.98 13.30
N LYS A 158 6.33 -9.73 12.27
CA LYS A 158 6.32 -8.48 11.53
C LYS A 158 5.40 -8.57 10.31
N ALA A 159 4.17 -8.05 10.47
CA ALA A 159 3.21 -7.84 9.40
C ALA A 159 3.50 -6.52 8.67
N THR A 160 3.25 -6.46 7.35
CA THR A 160 3.39 -5.21 6.59
C THR A 160 2.07 -4.45 6.54
N ALA A 161 2.12 -3.13 6.66
CA ALA A 161 0.96 -2.25 6.49
C ALA A 161 0.55 -2.06 5.01
N GLY A 162 1.28 -2.69 4.08
CA GLY A 162 1.06 -2.48 2.64
C GLY A 162 1.60 -1.16 2.13
N ILE A 163 2.44 -0.47 2.91
CA ILE A 163 3.07 0.80 2.57
C ILE A 163 4.56 0.55 2.36
N PHE A 164 5.02 0.88 1.15
CA PHE A 164 6.37 0.59 0.67
C PHE A 164 7.03 1.85 0.12
N TYR A 165 8.33 1.96 0.32
CA TYR A 165 9.20 2.93 -0.30
C TYR A 165 10.29 2.21 -1.10
N PHE A 166 10.58 2.71 -2.28
CA PHE A 166 11.73 2.34 -3.10
C PHE A 166 12.51 3.61 -3.47
N LYS A 167 13.82 3.55 -3.41
CA LYS A 167 14.72 4.68 -3.72
C LYS A 167 14.57 5.20 -5.14
N SER A 168 14.09 4.37 -6.05
CA SER A 168 13.69 4.74 -7.40
C SER A 168 12.54 3.86 -7.89
N ALA A 169 11.75 4.36 -8.83
CA ALA A 169 10.73 3.55 -9.49
C ALA A 169 11.35 2.38 -10.29
N HIS A 170 12.58 2.54 -10.81
CA HIS A 170 13.34 1.47 -11.45
C HIS A 170 13.54 0.26 -10.51
N LEU A 171 13.92 0.49 -9.26
CA LEU A 171 14.11 -0.62 -8.31
C LEU A 171 12.80 -1.37 -8.02
N PHE A 172 11.68 -0.66 -7.94
CA PHE A 172 10.37 -1.32 -7.84
C PHE A 172 10.06 -2.18 -9.07
N ILE A 173 10.35 -1.66 -10.29
CA ILE A 173 10.15 -2.42 -11.54
C ILE A 173 10.99 -3.70 -11.53
N GLU A 174 12.26 -3.64 -11.14
CA GLU A 174 13.12 -4.84 -11.02
C GLU A 174 12.52 -5.88 -10.07
N CYS A 175 12.01 -5.45 -8.90
CA CYS A 175 11.33 -6.34 -7.95
C CYS A 175 10.08 -7.00 -8.59
N ALA A 176 9.30 -6.22 -9.32
CA ALA A 176 8.07 -6.68 -9.94
C ALA A 176 8.35 -7.64 -11.11
N GLU A 177 9.30 -7.33 -11.97
CA GLU A 177 9.72 -8.19 -13.09
C GLU A 177 10.25 -9.51 -12.59
N TRP A 178 11.11 -9.49 -11.56
CA TRP A 178 11.59 -10.71 -10.93
C TRP A 178 10.45 -11.58 -10.40
N ALA A 179 9.46 -10.98 -9.72
CA ALA A 179 8.33 -11.71 -9.20
C ALA A 179 7.47 -12.33 -10.31
N ILE A 180 7.28 -11.62 -11.43
CA ILE A 180 6.54 -12.11 -12.59
C ILE A 180 7.30 -13.25 -13.27
N MET A 181 8.60 -13.08 -13.54
CA MET A 181 9.45 -14.08 -14.20
C MET A 181 9.55 -15.38 -13.39
N ASN A 182 9.56 -15.27 -12.06
CA ASN A 182 9.60 -16.43 -11.15
C ASN A 182 8.22 -16.92 -10.73
N ASN A 183 7.13 -16.38 -11.32
CA ASN A 183 5.75 -16.74 -11.03
C ASN A 183 5.40 -16.70 -9.52
N VAL A 184 5.88 -15.67 -8.81
CA VAL A 184 5.66 -15.48 -7.38
C VAL A 184 4.24 -15.01 -7.11
N GLN A 185 3.33 -15.96 -6.97
CA GLN A 185 1.91 -15.73 -6.80
C GLN A 185 1.38 -16.30 -5.48
N THR A 186 0.31 -15.69 -4.97
CA THR A 186 -0.53 -16.25 -3.90
C THR A 186 -1.96 -16.33 -4.40
N LYS A 187 -2.54 -17.55 -4.46
CA LYS A 187 -3.89 -17.80 -4.99
C LYS A 187 -4.11 -17.23 -6.41
N GLY A 188 -3.10 -17.33 -7.28
CA GLY A 188 -3.18 -16.86 -8.67
C GLY A 188 -3.04 -15.34 -8.87
N LEU A 189 -2.69 -14.60 -7.82
CA LEU A 189 -2.51 -13.15 -7.85
C LEU A 189 -1.09 -12.74 -7.48
N PHE A 190 -0.58 -11.70 -8.14
CA PHE A 190 0.70 -11.07 -7.83
C PHE A 190 0.51 -9.96 -6.78
N PHE A 191 1.14 -10.11 -5.63
CA PHE A 191 1.12 -9.14 -4.53
C PHE A 191 2.45 -8.37 -4.45
N LEU A 192 2.40 -7.16 -3.89
CA LEU A 192 3.59 -6.31 -3.73
C LEU A 192 4.61 -6.91 -2.78
N ALA A 193 4.17 -7.36 -1.60
CA ALA A 193 5.08 -7.80 -0.57
C ALA A 193 5.99 -8.96 -1.01
N PRO A 194 5.50 -10.06 -1.63
CA PRO A 194 6.38 -11.14 -2.11
C PRO A 194 7.39 -10.73 -3.19
N ALA A 195 7.15 -9.66 -3.94
CA ALA A 195 8.11 -9.15 -4.91
C ALA A 195 9.41 -8.67 -4.23
N LEU A 196 9.35 -8.30 -2.95
CA LEU A 196 10.51 -7.93 -2.16
C LEU A 196 11.49 -9.08 -1.89
N ASN A 197 11.13 -10.34 -2.20
CA ASN A 197 12.11 -11.43 -2.18
C ASN A 197 13.25 -11.22 -3.21
N TYR A 198 13.05 -10.36 -4.21
CA TYR A 198 14.14 -9.89 -5.06
C TYR A 198 15.26 -9.20 -4.26
N ALA A 199 14.91 -8.46 -3.19
CA ALA A 199 15.90 -7.85 -2.32
C ALA A 199 16.79 -8.89 -1.64
N VAL A 200 16.26 -10.09 -1.30
CA VAL A 200 17.07 -11.21 -0.79
C VAL A 200 18.10 -11.65 -1.84
N VAL A 201 17.67 -11.78 -3.10
CA VAL A 201 18.56 -12.19 -4.22
C VAL A 201 19.66 -11.16 -4.45
N LYS A 202 19.35 -9.87 -4.29
CA LYS A 202 20.32 -8.76 -4.46
C LYS A 202 21.15 -8.45 -3.21
N GLY A 203 20.85 -9.08 -2.07
CA GLY A 203 21.50 -8.77 -0.80
C GLY A 203 21.14 -7.40 -0.24
N LEU A 204 19.99 -6.83 -0.64
CA LEU A 204 19.48 -5.58 -0.13
C LEU A 204 18.74 -5.81 1.20
N ASN A 205 18.93 -4.91 2.15
CA ASN A 205 18.25 -4.98 3.44
C ASN A 205 17.29 -3.81 3.59
N PRO A 206 15.97 -4.06 3.63
CA PRO A 206 15.00 -3.01 3.81
C PRO A 206 15.06 -2.43 5.24
N THR A 207 14.82 -1.14 5.35
CA THR A 207 14.57 -0.49 6.64
C THR A 207 13.11 -0.71 7.05
N LEU A 208 12.90 -1.15 8.29
CA LEU A 208 11.57 -1.36 8.84
C LEU A 208 11.17 -0.15 9.69
N PHE A 209 10.05 0.47 9.36
CA PHE A 209 9.41 1.50 10.16
C PHE A 209 8.29 0.86 10.97
N GLN A 210 8.48 0.75 12.28
CA GLN A 210 7.55 0.09 13.19
C GLN A 210 6.45 1.04 13.63
N ILE A 211 5.18 0.63 13.47
CA ILE A 211 4.01 1.28 14.04
C ILE A 211 3.30 0.35 15.02
N ASN A 212 2.34 0.85 15.79
CA ASN A 212 1.44 0.01 16.58
C ASN A 212 0.30 -0.50 15.69
N GLU A 213 -0.18 -1.73 15.92
CA GLU A 213 -1.34 -2.29 15.19
C GLU A 213 -2.60 -1.42 15.37
N LYS A 214 -2.76 -0.74 16.52
CA LYS A 214 -3.86 0.20 16.76
C LYS A 214 -3.86 1.41 15.81
N ASP A 215 -2.70 1.79 15.26
CA ASP A 215 -2.55 2.93 14.35
C ASP A 215 -2.80 2.54 12.89
N TYR A 216 -3.19 1.28 12.63
CA TYR A 216 -3.51 0.72 11.32
C TYR A 216 -5.00 0.35 11.22
N TYR A 217 -5.72 0.89 10.24
CA TYR A 217 -7.14 0.73 10.00
C TYR A 217 -7.39 0.09 8.66
N ARG A 218 -8.12 -1.02 8.62
CA ARG A 218 -8.35 -1.80 7.42
C ARG A 218 -9.82 -1.73 6.98
N TYR A 219 -10.02 -1.62 5.66
CA TYR A 219 -11.33 -1.44 5.01
C TYR A 219 -11.51 -2.44 3.85
N SER A 220 -10.94 -3.63 3.94
CA SER A 220 -10.98 -4.60 2.84
C SER A 220 -12.30 -5.37 2.76
N THR A 221 -12.98 -5.59 3.91
CA THR A 221 -14.33 -6.14 4.01
C THR A 221 -15.24 -5.16 4.74
N HIS A 222 -16.55 -5.35 4.64
CA HIS A 222 -17.51 -4.48 5.32
C HIS A 222 -17.35 -4.52 6.85
N ASP A 223 -17.18 -5.73 7.43
CA ASP A 223 -16.98 -5.89 8.87
C ASP A 223 -15.70 -5.19 9.36
N GLU A 224 -14.60 -5.32 8.60
CA GLU A 224 -13.35 -4.62 8.89
C GLU A 224 -13.53 -3.10 8.81
N ALA A 225 -14.32 -2.62 7.86
CA ALA A 225 -14.59 -1.19 7.69
C ALA A 225 -15.42 -0.62 8.85
N VAL A 226 -16.45 -1.33 9.28
CA VAL A 226 -17.26 -0.93 10.45
C VAL A 226 -16.41 -0.90 11.71
N ALA A 227 -15.65 -1.96 12.00
CA ALA A 227 -14.79 -2.03 13.18
C ALA A 227 -13.71 -0.93 13.16
N SER A 228 -13.12 -0.67 11.99
CA SER A 228 -12.12 0.39 11.83
C SER A 228 -12.71 1.78 12.01
N GLU A 229 -13.92 2.03 11.51
CA GLU A 229 -14.61 3.32 11.65
C GLU A 229 -15.00 3.59 13.12
N GLU A 230 -15.51 2.60 13.83
CA GLU A 230 -15.84 2.72 15.25
C GLU A 230 -14.58 3.08 16.08
N ARG A 231 -13.47 2.39 15.84
CA ARG A 231 -12.19 2.67 16.48
C ARG A 231 -11.66 4.06 16.12
N PHE A 232 -11.63 4.40 14.84
CA PHE A 232 -11.18 5.71 14.34
C PHE A 232 -11.97 6.86 14.98
N ARG A 233 -13.31 6.72 15.10
CA ARG A 233 -14.19 7.70 15.73
C ARG A 233 -13.93 7.84 17.22
N SER A 234 -13.58 6.75 17.92
CA SER A 234 -13.32 6.79 19.37
C SER A 234 -11.99 7.48 19.71
N GLU A 235 -11.00 7.37 18.83
CA GLU A 235 -9.65 7.92 19.01
C GLU A 235 -9.52 9.38 18.55
N ASN A 236 -10.49 9.89 17.76
CA ASN A 236 -10.49 11.27 17.23
C ASN A 236 -11.62 12.14 17.85
N LYS A 237 -12.15 11.75 19.01
CA LYS A 237 -13.02 12.58 19.86
C LYS A 237 -12.18 13.40 20.82
#